data_ea7ffb6c58882c7b52d71f15e5c09da9
#
_entry.id   ea7ffb6c58882c7b52d71f15e5c09da9
#
_cell.length_a   1.000
_cell.length_b   1.000
_cell.length_c   1.000
_cell.angle_alpha   90.00
_cell.angle_beta   90.00
_cell.angle_gamma   90.00
#
_symmetry.space_group_name_H-M   'P 1'
#
loop_
_entity.id
_entity.type
_entity.pdbx_description
1 polymer ?
#
loop_
_entity_poly.entity_id
_entity_poly.type
_entity_poly.pdbx_seq_one_letter_code
_entity_poly.pdbx_strand_id
1 'polypeptide(L)'
;EDEFKKIVKETGLGHEIKIRKNNLQLTDISIANIVTNSRMLRPLNQDFISKMRPFTSVITLMYQAWEMRYADIDINACDKLGIKVCGVSENTKMLPIFDFCGPMIAKLVFDAGFEIMSNNIVIFSNDSFGKVAKKTFKALGAASVTLTNDLFAIPNVIEKADFLLLADYQTVKPLLETSGCAPINFLNKYNPELNIIHLFGKISEHE
;
A
#
# COMPACT_ATOMS: atom_id res chain seq x y z
N GLU A 1 18.65 15.27 -10.81
CA GLU A 1 19.38 16.27 -9.99
C GLU A 1 19.08 17.68 -10.49
N ASP A 2 19.18 17.93 -11.79
CA ASP A 2 19.01 19.27 -12.37
C ASP A 2 17.59 19.80 -12.22
N GLU A 3 16.59 18.92 -12.34
CA GLU A 3 15.19 19.26 -12.07
C GLU A 3 14.96 19.71 -10.61
N PHE A 4 15.52 18.97 -9.64
CA PHE A 4 15.42 19.36 -8.23
C PHE A 4 16.15 20.67 -7.93
N LYS A 5 17.33 20.90 -8.53
CA LYS A 5 18.05 22.16 -8.38
C LYS A 5 17.25 23.33 -8.95
N LYS A 6 16.55 23.11 -10.08
CA LYS A 6 15.67 24.12 -10.68
C LYS A 6 14.52 24.46 -9.72
N ILE A 7 13.81 23.45 -9.20
CA ILE A 7 12.71 23.65 -8.23
C ILE A 7 13.21 24.44 -7.00
N VAL A 8 14.33 24.01 -6.40
CA VAL A 8 14.90 24.68 -5.23
C VAL A 8 15.25 26.14 -5.54
N LYS A 9 15.77 26.42 -6.71
CA LYS A 9 16.07 27.80 -7.14
C LYS A 9 14.79 28.64 -7.28
N GLU A 10 13.73 28.05 -7.84
CA GLU A 10 12.44 28.71 -8.03
C GLU A 10 11.73 29.02 -6.69
N THR A 11 11.97 28.23 -5.63
CA THR A 11 11.41 28.49 -4.29
C THR A 11 12.12 29.59 -3.52
N GLY A 12 13.28 30.05 -3.98
CA GLY A 12 14.13 30.99 -3.24
C GLY A 12 14.86 30.41 -2.03
N LEU A 13 14.68 29.11 -1.73
CA LEU A 13 15.25 28.42 -0.56
C LEU A 13 16.60 27.74 -0.87
N GLY A 14 17.22 28.08 -1.97
CA GLY A 14 18.46 27.42 -2.42
C GLY A 14 19.64 27.47 -1.46
N HIS A 15 19.66 28.44 -0.54
CA HIS A 15 20.67 28.58 0.50
C HIS A 15 20.42 27.66 1.72
N GLU A 16 19.17 27.21 1.91
CA GLU A 16 18.77 26.34 3.01
C GLU A 16 18.73 24.85 2.62
N ILE A 17 18.51 24.56 1.34
CA ILE A 17 18.31 23.21 0.83
C ILE A 17 19.59 22.68 0.18
N LYS A 18 20.12 21.59 0.73
CA LYS A 18 21.28 20.89 0.17
C LYS A 18 20.84 19.63 -0.60
N ILE A 19 21.10 19.58 -1.89
CA ILE A 19 20.85 18.39 -2.71
C ILE A 19 22.13 17.56 -2.82
N ARG A 20 22.03 16.27 -2.46
CA ARG A 20 23.09 15.28 -2.56
C ARG A 20 22.74 14.23 -3.61
N LYS A 21 23.64 13.99 -4.56
CA LYS A 21 23.40 13.01 -5.63
C LYS A 21 23.57 11.57 -5.18
N ASN A 22 24.61 11.32 -4.38
CA ASN A 22 24.91 10.00 -3.80
C ASN A 22 25.64 10.22 -2.49
N ASN A 23 25.43 9.31 -1.53
CA ASN A 23 26.10 9.25 -0.23
C ASN A 23 25.82 10.46 0.69
N LEU A 24 24.89 10.27 1.59
CA LEU A 24 24.82 11.08 2.79
C LEU A 24 26.16 11.01 3.52
N GLN A 25 26.71 12.16 3.84
CA GLN A 25 27.90 12.22 4.67
C GLN A 25 27.53 11.95 6.13
N LEU A 26 28.47 11.40 6.89
CA LEU A 26 28.28 11.15 8.32
C LEU A 26 27.86 12.43 9.08
N THR A 27 28.42 13.57 8.68
CA THR A 27 28.08 14.88 9.24
C THR A 27 26.63 15.26 8.99
N ASP A 28 26.04 14.90 7.85
CA ASP A 28 24.64 15.21 7.55
C ASP A 28 23.71 14.38 8.47
N ILE A 29 24.04 13.11 8.71
CA ILE A 29 23.26 12.22 9.57
C ILE A 29 23.35 12.64 11.04
N SER A 30 24.57 12.97 11.52
CA SER A 30 24.83 13.28 12.93
C SER A 30 24.21 14.60 13.40
N ILE A 31 23.82 15.50 12.49
CA ILE A 31 23.17 16.77 12.84
C ILE A 31 21.67 16.76 12.58
N ALA A 32 21.16 15.72 11.91
CA ALA A 32 19.74 15.66 11.53
C ALA A 32 18.85 15.47 12.77
N ASN A 33 17.87 16.33 12.93
CA ASN A 33 16.81 16.19 13.95
C ASN A 33 15.67 15.30 13.43
N ILE A 34 15.36 15.36 12.12
CA ILE A 34 14.30 14.59 11.49
C ILE A 34 14.88 13.88 10.27
N VAL A 35 14.63 12.58 10.20
CA VAL A 35 14.99 11.73 9.06
C VAL A 35 13.73 11.03 8.56
N THR A 36 13.52 11.00 7.25
CA THR A 36 12.44 10.21 6.65
C THR A 36 13.01 8.92 6.08
N ASN A 37 12.24 7.83 6.14
CA ASN A 37 12.63 6.58 5.51
C ASN A 37 12.29 6.54 4.01
N SER A 38 12.65 7.59 3.28
CA SER A 38 12.46 7.63 1.84
C SER A 38 13.19 6.48 1.13
N ARG A 39 12.74 6.14 -0.09
CA ARG A 39 13.35 5.05 -0.88
C ARG A 39 14.86 5.17 -1.00
N MET A 40 15.39 6.38 -1.07
CA MET A 40 16.83 6.63 -1.25
C MET A 40 17.64 6.39 0.01
N LEU A 41 16.99 6.35 1.19
CA LEU A 41 17.63 6.14 2.49
C LEU A 41 17.42 4.74 3.06
N ARG A 42 16.58 3.93 2.45
CA ARG A 42 16.31 2.56 2.92
C ARG A 42 17.45 1.61 2.55
N PRO A 43 17.78 0.67 3.40
CA PRO A 43 17.27 0.50 4.78
C PRO A 43 17.96 1.43 5.78
N LEU A 44 17.21 1.94 6.78
CA LEU A 44 17.76 2.59 7.96
C LEU A 44 18.19 1.50 8.93
N ASN A 45 19.35 0.90 8.66
CA ASN A 45 19.89 -0.20 9.45
C ASN A 45 20.63 0.31 10.70
N GLN A 46 21.10 -0.62 11.53
CA GLN A 46 21.84 -0.30 12.76
C GLN A 46 23.04 0.64 12.52
N ASP A 47 23.79 0.46 11.41
CA ASP A 47 24.94 1.31 11.09
C ASP A 47 24.50 2.75 10.82
N PHE A 48 23.41 2.96 10.07
CA PHE A 48 22.84 4.28 9.83
C PHE A 48 22.35 4.92 11.13
N ILE A 49 21.53 4.19 11.91
CA ILE A 49 20.89 4.67 13.13
C ILE A 49 21.94 5.02 14.20
N SER A 50 23.05 4.26 14.30
CA SER A 50 24.13 4.55 15.25
C SER A 50 24.81 5.90 15.03
N LYS A 51 24.68 6.48 13.84
CA LYS A 51 25.23 7.80 13.48
C LYS A 51 24.27 8.96 13.75
N MET A 52 23.02 8.67 14.08
CA MET A 52 22.03 9.68 14.44
C MET A 52 22.24 10.19 15.88
N ARG A 53 21.61 11.33 16.18
CA ARG A 53 21.67 11.92 17.52
C ARG A 53 20.72 11.18 18.47
N PRO A 54 21.24 10.54 19.52
CA PRO A 54 20.42 9.87 20.52
C PRO A 54 19.44 10.83 21.20
N PHE A 55 18.23 10.35 21.53
CA PHE A 55 17.16 11.02 22.27
C PHE A 55 16.59 12.30 21.62
N THR A 56 17.24 12.83 20.59
CA THR A 56 16.84 14.11 19.98
C THR A 56 16.37 13.95 18.53
N SER A 57 16.76 12.87 17.86
CA SER A 57 16.34 12.61 16.49
C SER A 57 15.01 11.86 16.43
N VAL A 58 14.28 12.11 15.35
CA VAL A 58 12.99 11.45 15.04
C VAL A 58 13.07 10.87 13.63
N ILE A 59 12.57 9.68 13.46
CA ILE A 59 12.36 9.09 12.13
C ILE A 59 10.88 9.14 11.80
N THR A 60 10.54 9.82 10.72
CA THR A 60 9.16 9.87 10.20
C THR A 60 9.00 8.87 9.07
N LEU A 61 8.07 7.91 9.25
CA LEU A 61 7.77 6.91 8.24
C LEU A 61 7.05 7.54 7.04
N MET A 62 7.46 7.16 5.84
CA MET A 62 6.80 7.54 4.59
C MET A 62 5.61 6.62 4.24
N TYR A 63 5.15 5.85 5.21
CA TYR A 63 4.00 4.95 5.14
C TYR A 63 3.32 4.89 6.50
N GLN A 64 2.14 4.31 6.53
CA GLN A 64 1.36 4.17 7.75
C GLN A 64 1.96 3.13 8.72
N ALA A 65 1.62 3.27 9.99
CA ALA A 65 2.08 2.32 11.01
C ALA A 65 1.62 0.87 10.74
N TRP A 66 0.46 0.66 10.13
CA TRP A 66 -0.04 -0.67 9.77
C TRP A 66 0.71 -1.32 8.59
N GLU A 67 1.39 -0.50 7.76
CA GLU A 67 2.26 -0.98 6.67
C GLU A 67 3.68 -1.30 7.15
N MET A 68 3.92 -1.40 8.45
CA MET A 68 5.26 -1.50 9.01
C MET A 68 6.14 -2.51 8.28
N ARG A 69 7.23 -2.01 7.71
CA ARG A 69 8.19 -2.78 6.92
C ARG A 69 9.49 -2.91 7.72
N TYR A 70 9.59 -3.97 8.48
CA TYR A 70 10.76 -4.22 9.36
C TYR A 70 12.09 -4.33 8.60
N ALA A 71 12.06 -4.62 7.31
CA ALA A 71 13.26 -4.60 6.47
C ALA A 71 13.77 -3.18 6.15
N ASP A 72 12.91 -2.17 6.27
CA ASP A 72 13.24 -0.79 5.92
C ASP A 72 13.89 -0.01 7.09
N ILE A 73 13.73 -0.50 8.33
CA ILE A 73 14.19 0.20 9.54
C ILE A 73 14.44 -0.77 10.68
N ASP A 74 15.56 -0.61 11.37
CA ASP A 74 15.90 -1.35 12.59
C ASP A 74 15.31 -0.65 13.83
N ILE A 75 14.10 -1.07 14.22
CA ILE A 75 13.39 -0.54 15.39
C ILE A 75 14.15 -0.77 16.68
N ASN A 76 14.84 -1.91 16.81
CA ASN A 76 15.60 -2.22 18.03
C ASN A 76 16.79 -1.27 18.19
N ALA A 77 17.45 -0.89 17.10
CA ALA A 77 18.51 0.11 17.13
C ALA A 77 17.96 1.50 17.49
N CYS A 78 16.76 1.87 16.98
CA CYS A 78 16.11 3.12 17.35
C CYS A 78 15.80 3.17 18.85
N ASP A 79 15.21 2.11 19.39
CA ASP A 79 14.83 2.03 20.80
C ASP A 79 16.05 2.16 21.73
N LYS A 80 17.13 1.43 21.44
CA LYS A 80 18.39 1.53 22.20
C LYS A 80 18.98 2.93 22.27
N LEU A 81 18.76 3.73 21.23
CA LEU A 81 19.29 5.11 21.16
C LEU A 81 18.23 6.16 21.53
N GLY A 82 17.02 5.76 21.93
CA GLY A 82 15.93 6.66 22.26
C GLY A 82 15.46 7.50 21.07
N ILE A 83 15.64 7.01 19.84
CA ILE A 83 15.19 7.67 18.62
C ILE A 83 13.73 7.32 18.40
N LYS A 84 12.87 8.34 18.34
CA LYS A 84 11.44 8.14 18.13
C LYS A 84 11.14 7.82 16.67
N VAL A 85 10.33 6.78 16.45
CA VAL A 85 9.81 6.44 15.14
C VAL A 85 8.32 6.81 15.09
N CYS A 86 7.93 7.64 14.14
CA CYS A 86 6.58 8.17 14.01
C CYS A 86 6.00 7.79 12.65
N GLY A 87 4.79 7.24 12.66
CA GLY A 87 4.00 6.99 11.46
C GLY A 87 2.76 7.91 11.43
N VAL A 88 2.19 8.09 10.25
CA VAL A 88 0.90 8.75 10.07
C VAL A 88 -0.21 7.74 10.28
N SER A 89 -1.30 8.15 10.94
CA SER A 89 -2.53 7.37 10.99
C SER A 89 -3.52 7.96 10.00
N GLU A 90 -3.74 7.26 8.89
CA GLU A 90 -4.72 7.67 7.86
C GLU A 90 -6.14 7.21 8.19
N ASN A 91 -6.32 6.52 9.32
CA ASN A 91 -7.62 6.08 9.80
C ASN A 91 -8.19 7.07 10.83
N THR A 92 -8.11 8.35 10.53
CA THR A 92 -8.67 9.41 11.38
C THR A 92 -9.72 10.20 10.63
N LYS A 93 -10.66 10.81 11.36
CA LYS A 93 -11.68 11.69 10.76
C LYS A 93 -11.08 12.90 10.01
N MET A 94 -9.84 13.30 10.37
CA MET A 94 -9.13 14.41 9.73
C MET A 94 -8.43 14.00 8.43
N LEU A 95 -8.15 12.70 8.24
CA LEU A 95 -7.51 12.14 7.07
C LEU A 95 -8.29 10.91 6.60
N PRO A 96 -9.49 11.09 6.00
CA PRO A 96 -10.35 9.98 5.58
C PRO A 96 -9.87 9.35 4.25
N ILE A 97 -8.61 8.96 4.17
CA ILE A 97 -8.00 8.48 2.93
C ILE A 97 -8.71 7.23 2.41
N PHE A 98 -9.11 6.34 3.31
CA PHE A 98 -9.85 5.14 2.91
C PHE A 98 -11.21 5.46 2.26
N ASP A 99 -11.87 6.56 2.63
CA ASP A 99 -13.12 6.97 1.98
C ASP A 99 -12.90 7.36 0.52
N PHE A 100 -11.74 7.91 0.17
CA PHE A 100 -11.38 8.23 -1.21
C PHE A 100 -10.98 6.99 -2.03
N CYS A 101 -10.59 5.89 -1.39
CA CYS A 101 -10.32 4.63 -2.09
C CYS A 101 -11.58 4.08 -2.77
N GLY A 102 -12.77 4.35 -2.24
CA GLY A 102 -14.03 3.92 -2.85
C GLY A 102 -14.23 4.44 -4.27
N PRO A 103 -14.24 5.76 -4.50
CA PRO A 103 -14.28 6.34 -5.84
C PRO A 103 -13.14 5.88 -6.75
N MET A 104 -11.93 5.72 -6.23
CA MET A 104 -10.79 5.21 -7.00
C MET A 104 -11.05 3.77 -7.48
N ILE A 105 -11.57 2.91 -6.63
CA ILE A 105 -11.92 1.52 -6.98
C ILE A 105 -13.02 1.49 -8.02
N ALA A 106 -14.07 2.31 -7.87
CA ALA A 106 -15.14 2.40 -8.86
C ALA A 106 -14.59 2.87 -10.23
N LYS A 107 -13.70 3.87 -10.22
CA LYS A 107 -13.03 4.31 -11.44
C LYS A 107 -12.24 3.17 -12.10
N LEU A 108 -11.49 2.39 -11.33
CA LEU A 108 -10.73 1.25 -11.85
C LEU A 108 -11.64 0.23 -12.55
N VAL A 109 -12.83 -0.05 -11.98
CA VAL A 109 -13.83 -0.95 -12.59
C VAL A 109 -14.33 -0.39 -13.91
N PHE A 110 -14.68 0.90 -13.95
CA PHE A 110 -15.17 1.55 -15.17
C PHE A 110 -14.08 1.67 -16.24
N ASP A 111 -12.85 1.99 -15.86
CA ASP A 111 -11.69 2.04 -16.79
C ASP A 111 -11.39 0.65 -17.39
N ALA A 112 -11.69 -0.43 -16.67
CA ALA A 112 -11.62 -1.80 -17.17
C ALA A 112 -12.79 -2.19 -18.08
N GLY A 113 -13.77 -1.30 -18.30
CA GLY A 113 -14.93 -1.53 -19.16
C GLY A 113 -16.08 -2.28 -18.50
N PHE A 114 -16.10 -2.37 -17.16
CA PHE A 114 -17.16 -3.05 -16.42
C PHE A 114 -18.12 -2.06 -15.76
N GLU A 115 -19.39 -2.51 -15.64
CA GLU A 115 -20.39 -1.84 -14.84
C GLU A 115 -20.38 -2.37 -13.39
N ILE A 116 -20.88 -1.56 -12.46
CA ILE A 116 -21.07 -1.98 -11.06
C ILE A 116 -22.55 -2.29 -10.83
N MET A 117 -23.42 -1.47 -11.39
CA MET A 117 -24.86 -1.64 -11.25
C MET A 117 -25.33 -3.00 -11.77
N SER A 118 -26.17 -3.67 -10.99
CA SER A 118 -26.78 -4.97 -11.29
C SER A 118 -25.82 -6.14 -11.43
N ASN A 119 -24.52 -5.97 -11.16
CA ASN A 119 -23.52 -7.03 -11.21
C ASN A 119 -23.34 -7.75 -9.86
N ASN A 120 -22.97 -9.02 -9.92
CA ASN A 120 -22.59 -9.85 -8.79
C ASN A 120 -21.08 -9.78 -8.62
N ILE A 121 -20.65 -9.23 -7.52
CA ILE A 121 -19.23 -8.90 -7.31
C ILE A 121 -18.68 -9.70 -6.13
N VAL A 122 -17.54 -10.34 -6.36
CA VAL A 122 -16.72 -10.94 -5.28
C VAL A 122 -15.53 -10.02 -5.01
N ILE A 123 -15.24 -9.80 -3.75
CA ILE A 123 -14.07 -9.03 -3.29
C ILE A 123 -13.23 -9.95 -2.42
N PHE A 124 -11.97 -10.16 -2.81
CA PHE A 124 -10.98 -10.81 -1.96
C PHE A 124 -10.17 -9.76 -1.21
N SER A 125 -10.27 -9.75 0.13
CA SER A 125 -9.53 -8.83 0.97
C SER A 125 -9.61 -9.20 2.45
N ASN A 126 -8.49 -8.99 3.17
CA ASN A 126 -8.38 -9.07 4.63
C ASN A 126 -8.37 -7.70 5.32
N ASP A 127 -8.42 -6.61 4.57
CA ASP A 127 -8.15 -5.27 5.07
C ASP A 127 -9.28 -4.26 4.84
N SER A 128 -8.97 -2.99 5.06
CA SER A 128 -9.93 -1.89 4.93
C SER A 128 -10.33 -1.60 3.48
N PHE A 129 -9.49 -1.93 2.50
CA PHE A 129 -9.79 -1.68 1.10
C PHE A 129 -11.01 -2.51 0.64
N GLY A 130 -11.08 -3.78 1.04
CA GLY A 130 -12.24 -4.61 0.73
C GLY A 130 -13.53 -4.10 1.38
N LYS A 131 -13.46 -3.58 2.61
CA LYS A 131 -14.63 -3.00 3.29
C LYS A 131 -15.14 -1.76 2.58
N VAL A 132 -14.25 -0.88 2.16
CA VAL A 132 -14.57 0.34 1.41
C VAL A 132 -15.13 -0.01 0.02
N ALA A 133 -14.50 -0.95 -0.68
CA ALA A 133 -15.01 -1.45 -1.97
C ALA A 133 -16.43 -1.98 -1.84
N LYS A 134 -16.70 -2.82 -0.84
CA LYS A 134 -18.05 -3.37 -0.57
C LYS A 134 -19.09 -2.27 -0.33
N LYS A 135 -18.73 -1.26 0.48
CA LYS A 135 -19.61 -0.10 0.74
C LYS A 135 -19.91 0.65 -0.56
N THR A 136 -18.88 0.94 -1.35
CA THR A 136 -18.99 1.68 -2.60
C THR A 136 -19.81 0.94 -3.64
N PHE A 137 -19.55 -0.35 -3.88
CA PHE A 137 -20.28 -1.13 -4.86
C PHE A 137 -21.75 -1.30 -4.51
N LYS A 138 -22.07 -1.49 -3.22
CA LYS A 138 -23.46 -1.49 -2.78
C LYS A 138 -24.15 -0.15 -3.02
N ALA A 139 -23.48 0.97 -2.75
CA ALA A 139 -24.01 2.30 -2.98
C ALA A 139 -24.21 2.60 -4.47
N LEU A 140 -23.43 2.00 -5.36
CA LEU A 140 -23.53 2.10 -6.80
C LEU A 140 -24.49 1.06 -7.45
N GLY A 141 -25.25 0.33 -6.63
CA GLY A 141 -26.33 -0.52 -7.12
C GLY A 141 -25.90 -1.91 -7.60
N ALA A 142 -24.79 -2.45 -7.12
CA ALA A 142 -24.45 -3.85 -7.38
C ALA A 142 -25.57 -4.79 -6.93
N ALA A 143 -25.89 -5.83 -7.70
CA ALA A 143 -26.91 -6.84 -7.38
C ALA A 143 -26.51 -7.62 -6.12
N SER A 144 -25.25 -8.02 -6.04
CA SER A 144 -24.68 -8.63 -4.83
C SER A 144 -23.20 -8.24 -4.66
N VAL A 145 -22.73 -8.16 -3.39
CA VAL A 145 -21.31 -7.94 -3.08
C VAL A 145 -20.89 -8.86 -1.95
N THR A 146 -20.08 -9.85 -2.29
CA THR A 146 -19.49 -10.80 -1.33
C THR A 146 -18.05 -10.40 -1.05
N LEU A 147 -17.76 -10.06 0.22
CA LEU A 147 -16.40 -9.83 0.71
C LEU A 147 -15.93 -11.09 1.43
N THR A 148 -14.79 -11.63 1.02
CA THR A 148 -14.20 -12.84 1.60
C THR A 148 -12.68 -12.73 1.66
N ASN A 149 -12.08 -13.52 2.54
CA ASN A 149 -10.65 -13.83 2.58
C ASN A 149 -10.35 -15.31 2.24
N ASP A 150 -11.40 -16.06 1.90
CA ASP A 150 -11.30 -17.46 1.50
C ASP A 150 -12.24 -17.73 0.31
N LEU A 151 -11.68 -17.81 -0.89
CA LEU A 151 -12.45 -18.09 -2.11
C LEU A 151 -12.89 -19.55 -2.19
N PHE A 152 -12.18 -20.46 -1.53
CA PHE A 152 -12.54 -21.87 -1.53
C PHE A 152 -13.82 -22.15 -0.77
N ALA A 153 -14.19 -21.28 0.17
CA ALA A 153 -15.43 -21.38 0.93
C ALA A 153 -16.69 -20.96 0.14
N ILE A 154 -16.52 -20.31 -1.04
CA ILE A 154 -17.65 -19.68 -1.78
C ILE A 154 -17.73 -20.06 -3.27
N PRO A 155 -17.50 -21.34 -3.67
CA PRO A 155 -17.47 -21.70 -5.10
C PRO A 155 -18.76 -21.35 -5.85
N ASN A 156 -19.93 -21.56 -5.23
CA ASN A 156 -21.23 -21.23 -5.83
C ASN A 156 -21.47 -19.73 -6.04
N VAL A 157 -20.77 -18.88 -5.28
CA VAL A 157 -20.81 -17.41 -5.45
C VAL A 157 -19.88 -17.00 -6.60
N ILE A 158 -18.71 -17.64 -6.70
CA ILE A 158 -17.76 -17.41 -7.80
C ILE A 158 -18.39 -17.79 -9.14
N GLU A 159 -19.12 -18.89 -9.20
CA GLU A 159 -19.83 -19.35 -10.42
C GLU A 159 -20.78 -18.29 -10.99
N LYS A 160 -21.35 -17.43 -10.15
CA LYS A 160 -22.31 -16.41 -10.52
C LYS A 160 -21.73 -14.99 -10.54
N ALA A 161 -20.45 -14.84 -10.27
CA ALA A 161 -19.81 -13.54 -10.21
C ALA A 161 -19.50 -13.01 -11.60
N ASP A 162 -19.78 -11.74 -11.83
CA ASP A 162 -19.42 -11.03 -13.06
C ASP A 162 -17.94 -10.63 -13.03
N PHE A 163 -17.44 -10.26 -11.85
CA PHE A 163 -16.01 -10.06 -11.65
C PHE A 163 -15.55 -10.29 -10.20
N LEU A 164 -14.25 -10.54 -10.05
CA LEU A 164 -13.52 -10.64 -8.80
C LEU A 164 -12.60 -9.42 -8.65
N LEU A 165 -12.76 -8.65 -7.58
CA LEU A 165 -11.83 -7.61 -7.18
C LEU A 165 -10.79 -8.19 -6.19
N LEU A 166 -9.52 -8.13 -6.53
CA LEU A 166 -8.40 -8.40 -5.63
C LEU A 166 -7.96 -7.09 -4.98
N ALA A 167 -8.21 -6.95 -3.68
CA ALA A 167 -7.97 -5.72 -2.93
C ALA A 167 -7.36 -6.03 -1.54
N ASP A 168 -6.34 -6.87 -1.52
CA ASP A 168 -5.67 -7.30 -0.29
C ASP A 168 -4.22 -6.86 -0.28
N TYR A 169 -3.91 -5.83 0.50
CA TYR A 169 -2.55 -5.32 0.66
C TYR A 169 -1.74 -6.13 1.68
N GLN A 170 -2.39 -6.76 2.66
CA GLN A 170 -1.72 -7.39 3.79
C GLN A 170 -1.23 -8.81 3.50
N THR A 171 -1.83 -9.50 2.56
CA THR A 171 -1.44 -10.88 2.23
C THR A 171 -0.06 -10.91 1.57
N VAL A 172 0.87 -11.61 2.21
CA VAL A 172 2.26 -11.72 1.74
C VAL A 172 2.40 -12.68 0.56
N LYS A 173 1.57 -13.74 0.51
CA LYS A 173 1.55 -14.72 -0.58
C LYS A 173 1.02 -14.07 -1.86
N PRO A 174 1.52 -14.47 -3.04
CA PRO A 174 0.87 -14.11 -4.30
C PRO A 174 -0.61 -14.47 -4.27
N LEU A 175 -1.45 -13.60 -4.79
CA LEU A 175 -2.89 -13.85 -4.86
C LEU A 175 -3.21 -14.77 -6.04
N LEU A 176 -2.80 -14.37 -7.24
CA LEU A 176 -2.98 -15.14 -8.49
C LEU A 176 -1.73 -15.98 -8.74
N GLU A 177 -1.79 -17.21 -8.32
CA GLU A 177 -0.74 -18.23 -8.52
C GLU A 177 -1.36 -19.60 -8.28
N THR A 178 -0.77 -20.66 -8.84
CA THR A 178 -1.26 -22.05 -8.68
C THR A 178 -1.43 -22.44 -7.20
N SER A 179 -0.55 -21.93 -6.33
CA SER A 179 -0.60 -22.13 -4.87
C SER A 179 -1.06 -20.89 -4.10
N GLY A 180 -1.57 -19.87 -4.78
CA GLY A 180 -2.00 -18.59 -4.24
C GLY A 180 -3.31 -18.65 -3.47
N CYS A 181 -3.75 -17.50 -2.98
CA CYS A 181 -5.03 -17.37 -2.30
C CYS A 181 -6.23 -17.33 -3.25
N ALA A 182 -5.98 -17.01 -4.52
CA ALA A 182 -6.95 -17.01 -5.63
C ALA A 182 -6.38 -17.80 -6.82
N PRO A 183 -6.24 -19.14 -6.72
CA PRO A 183 -5.60 -19.93 -7.76
C PRO A 183 -6.38 -19.86 -9.07
N ILE A 184 -5.71 -19.56 -10.17
CA ILE A 184 -6.34 -19.41 -11.49
C ILE A 184 -7.08 -20.69 -11.88
N ASN A 185 -6.49 -21.88 -11.65
CA ASN A 185 -7.13 -23.14 -11.95
C ASN A 185 -8.44 -23.37 -11.17
N PHE A 186 -8.49 -22.90 -9.90
CA PHE A 186 -9.70 -22.95 -9.09
C PHE A 186 -10.76 -22.01 -9.63
N LEU A 187 -10.40 -20.76 -9.92
CA LEU A 187 -11.32 -19.77 -10.47
C LEU A 187 -11.89 -20.22 -11.81
N ASN A 188 -11.03 -20.66 -12.73
CA ASN A 188 -11.41 -21.13 -14.05
C ASN A 188 -12.31 -22.38 -14.01
N LYS A 189 -12.14 -23.24 -13.01
CA LYS A 189 -13.01 -24.42 -12.81
C LYS A 189 -14.47 -24.04 -12.53
N TYR A 190 -14.69 -22.98 -11.74
CA TYR A 190 -16.04 -22.56 -11.32
C TYR A 190 -16.62 -21.46 -12.20
N ASN A 191 -15.79 -20.58 -12.76
CA ASN A 191 -16.23 -19.53 -13.67
C ASN A 191 -15.11 -19.21 -14.67
N PRO A 192 -15.08 -19.86 -15.83
CA PRO A 192 -14.07 -19.61 -16.86
C PRO A 192 -14.16 -18.22 -17.49
N GLU A 193 -15.31 -17.54 -17.38
CA GLU A 193 -15.54 -16.18 -17.89
C GLU A 193 -15.33 -15.10 -16.82
N LEU A 194 -14.84 -15.50 -15.64
CA LEU A 194 -14.63 -14.57 -14.51
C LEU A 194 -13.58 -13.52 -14.86
N ASN A 195 -14.00 -12.27 -14.83
CA ASN A 195 -13.08 -11.15 -14.97
C ASN A 195 -12.40 -10.84 -13.63
N ILE A 196 -11.10 -10.51 -13.66
CA ILE A 196 -10.33 -10.21 -12.46
C ILE A 196 -9.84 -8.77 -12.54
N ILE A 197 -10.18 -7.97 -11.53
CA ILE A 197 -9.72 -6.60 -11.37
C ILE A 197 -8.74 -6.59 -10.20
N HIS A 198 -7.52 -6.15 -10.45
CA HIS A 198 -6.45 -6.11 -9.45
C HIS A 198 -6.19 -4.68 -8.98
N LEU A 199 -6.41 -4.43 -7.71
CA LEU A 199 -6.09 -3.16 -7.05
C LEU A 199 -4.82 -3.29 -6.22
N PHE A 200 -4.78 -4.26 -5.31
CA PHE A 200 -3.66 -4.53 -4.42
C PHE A 200 -3.45 -6.02 -4.22
N GLY A 201 -2.25 -6.36 -3.78
CA GLY A 201 -1.79 -7.71 -3.54
C GLY A 201 -0.72 -8.12 -4.55
N LYS A 202 0.05 -9.13 -4.20
CA LYS A 202 1.06 -9.67 -5.10
C LYS A 202 0.39 -10.58 -6.13
N ILE A 203 0.73 -10.40 -7.39
CA ILE A 203 0.37 -11.31 -8.47
C ILE A 203 1.67 -11.85 -9.08
N SER A 204 1.66 -13.08 -9.56
CA SER A 204 2.78 -13.63 -10.34
C SER A 204 2.68 -13.10 -11.76
N GLU A 205 3.77 -12.52 -12.28
CA GLU A 205 3.84 -12.04 -13.68
C GLU A 205 4.13 -13.16 -14.68
N HIS A 206 4.32 -14.38 -14.20
CA HIS A 206 4.79 -15.53 -14.99
C HIS A 206 3.77 -16.68 -15.13
N GLU A 207 2.54 -16.50 -14.62
CA GLU A 207 1.48 -17.51 -14.75
C GLU A 207 0.27 -17.03 -15.59
#